data_0f9471abd7e8a57e0a8a49a278ba5854
#
_entry.id   0f9471abd7e8a57e0a8a49a278ba5854
#
_cell.length_a   1.000
_cell.length_b   1.000
_cell.length_c   1.000
_cell.angle_alpha   90.00
_cell.angle_beta   90.00
_cell.angle_gamma   90.00
#
_symmetry.space_group_name_H-M   'P 1'
#
loop_
_entity.id
_entity.type
_entity.pdbx_description
1 polymer ?
#
loop_
_entity_poly.entity_id
_entity_poly.type
_entity_poly.pdbx_seq_one_letter_code
_entity_poly.pdbx_strand_id
1 'polypeptide(L)' 'MTRSQLIKIIHVAKRELRMDEDTYRQLLNTYAGIESTREMNIGQLNQILDAMKKIGFKVR' A
#
# COMPACT_ATOMS: atom_id res chain seq x y z
N MET A 1 -10.71 -3.42 10.41
CA MET A 1 -9.49 -4.07 9.87
C MET A 1 -8.27 -3.61 10.66
N THR A 2 -7.41 -4.54 11.05
CA THR A 2 -6.21 -4.20 11.81
C THR A 2 -5.09 -3.69 10.90
N ARG A 3 -4.08 -3.05 11.50
CA ARG A 3 -2.90 -2.61 10.74
C ARG A 3 -2.23 -3.80 10.05
N SER A 4 -2.11 -4.92 10.74
CA SER A 4 -1.48 -6.10 10.17
C SER A 4 -2.22 -6.60 8.93
N GLN A 5 -3.55 -6.59 8.97
CA GLN A 5 -4.37 -7.01 7.84
C GLN A 5 -4.19 -6.06 6.66
N LEU A 6 -4.16 -4.75 6.92
CA LEU A 6 -3.96 -3.75 5.87
C LEU A 6 -2.59 -3.89 5.22
N ILE A 7 -1.55 -4.09 6.03
CA ILE A 7 -0.19 -4.28 5.53
C ILE A 7 -0.13 -5.52 4.63
N LYS A 8 -0.78 -6.60 5.06
CA LYS A 8 -0.83 -7.83 4.30
C LYS A 8 -1.49 -7.63 2.94
N ILE A 9 -2.63 -6.93 2.92
CA ILE A 9 -3.35 -6.63 1.68
C ILE A 9 -2.50 -5.77 0.75
N ILE A 10 -1.81 -4.78 1.30
CA ILE A 10 -0.93 -3.91 0.52
C ILE A 10 0.20 -4.71 -0.14
N HIS A 11 0.79 -5.66 0.60
CA HIS A 11 1.84 -6.51 0.03
C HIS A 11 1.30 -7.43 -1.06
N VAL A 12 0.09 -7.95 -0.90
CA VAL A 12 -0.57 -8.72 -1.94
C VAL A 12 -0.83 -7.86 -3.16
N ALA A 13 -1.30 -6.62 -2.95
CA ALA A 13 -1.54 -5.68 -4.04
C ALA A 13 -0.26 -5.37 -4.81
N LYS A 14 0.84 -5.15 -4.09
CA LYS A 14 2.15 -4.93 -4.71
C LYS A 14 2.51 -6.07 -5.65
N ARG A 15 2.30 -7.30 -5.20
CA ARG A 15 2.60 -8.49 -6.00
C ARG A 15 1.69 -8.60 -7.21
N GLU A 16 0.39 -8.41 -7.03
CA GLU A 16 -0.57 -8.54 -8.11
C GLU A 16 -0.39 -7.46 -9.17
N LEU A 17 -0.02 -6.26 -8.77
CA LEU A 17 0.26 -5.16 -9.69
C LEU A 17 1.66 -5.23 -10.28
N ARG A 18 2.45 -6.20 -9.85
CA ARG A 18 3.84 -6.39 -10.32
C ARG A 18 4.68 -5.14 -10.15
N MET A 19 4.51 -4.46 -9.03
CA MET A 19 5.28 -3.27 -8.72
C MET A 19 6.69 -3.66 -8.28
N ASP A 20 7.68 -2.97 -8.84
CA ASP A 20 9.04 -3.13 -8.35
C ASP A 20 9.22 -2.36 -7.04
N GLU A 21 10.35 -2.56 -6.38
CA GLU A 21 10.62 -1.96 -5.09
C GLU A 21 10.63 -0.44 -5.16
N ASP A 22 11.25 0.11 -6.20
CA ASP A 22 11.35 1.56 -6.34
C ASP A 22 9.97 2.19 -6.55
N THR A 23 9.16 1.62 -7.41
CA THR A 23 7.80 2.11 -7.66
C THR A 23 6.97 2.04 -6.39
N TYR A 24 7.08 0.94 -5.66
CA TYR A 24 6.36 0.75 -4.40
C TYR A 24 6.75 1.82 -3.38
N ARG A 25 8.04 2.07 -3.21
CA ARG A 25 8.52 3.09 -2.27
C ARG A 25 8.07 4.48 -2.67
N GLN A 26 8.09 4.79 -3.96
CA GLN A 26 7.59 6.07 -4.45
C GLN A 26 6.12 6.25 -4.13
N LEU A 27 5.33 5.19 -4.30
CA LEU A 27 3.91 5.22 -3.97
C LEU A 27 3.71 5.53 -2.49
N LEU A 28 4.43 4.84 -1.61
CA LEU A 28 4.33 5.05 -0.17
C LEU A 28 4.72 6.49 0.19
N ASN A 29 5.79 6.98 -0.38
CA ASN A 29 6.27 8.32 -0.10
C ASN A 29 5.31 9.38 -0.61
N THR A 30 4.74 9.18 -1.79
CA THR A 30 3.81 10.13 -2.40
C THR A 30 2.53 10.28 -1.60
N TYR A 31 1.97 9.18 -1.11
CA TYR A 31 0.67 9.20 -0.46
C TYR A 31 0.74 9.31 1.06
N ALA A 32 1.82 8.86 1.68
CA ALA A 32 1.93 8.87 3.13
C ALA A 32 3.17 9.60 3.65
N GLY A 33 4.12 9.90 2.78
CA GLY A 33 5.37 10.54 3.17
C GLY A 33 6.29 9.63 3.98
N ILE A 34 6.00 8.34 4.03
CA ILE A 34 6.76 7.35 4.80
C ILE A 34 7.02 6.17 3.88
N GLU A 35 8.25 5.70 3.85
CA GLU A 35 8.64 4.61 2.94
C GLU A 35 8.39 3.20 3.52
N SER A 36 7.91 3.11 4.76
CA SER A 36 7.68 1.83 5.42
C SER A 36 6.27 1.72 5.95
N THR A 37 5.58 0.64 5.59
CA THR A 37 4.22 0.38 6.08
C THR A 37 4.19 0.15 7.60
N ARG A 38 5.30 -0.27 8.18
CA ARG A 38 5.38 -0.52 9.62
C ARG A 38 5.22 0.74 10.44
N GLU A 39 5.58 1.89 9.87
CA GLU A 39 5.50 3.17 10.55
C GLU A 39 4.20 3.92 10.27
N MET A 40 3.34 3.36 9.43
CA MET A 40 2.08 3.99 9.05
C MET A 40 0.97 3.65 10.03
N ASN A 41 0.09 4.63 10.26
CA ASN A 41 -1.15 4.39 10.99
C ASN A 41 -2.21 3.83 10.02
N ILE A 42 -3.39 3.47 10.56
CA ILE A 42 -4.46 2.88 9.77
C ILE A 42 -4.91 3.81 8.64
N GLY A 43 -5.01 5.11 8.91
CA GLY A 43 -5.40 6.08 7.90
C GLY A 43 -4.43 6.14 6.73
N GLN A 44 -3.14 6.13 7.01
CA GLN A 44 -2.12 6.13 5.98
C GLN A 44 -2.14 4.85 5.17
N LEU A 45 -2.29 3.70 5.85
CA LEU A 45 -2.38 2.41 5.15
C LEU A 45 -3.60 2.36 4.23
N ASN A 46 -4.73 2.92 4.67
CA ASN A 46 -5.92 3.00 3.83
C ASN A 46 -5.69 3.86 2.59
N GLN A 47 -4.96 4.96 2.73
CA GLN A 47 -4.61 5.81 1.58
C GLN A 47 -3.77 5.06 0.57
N ILE A 48 -2.81 4.28 1.03
CA ILE A 48 -1.97 3.47 0.14
C ILE A 48 -2.82 2.42 -0.59
N LEU A 49 -3.71 1.75 0.14
CA LEU A 49 -4.58 0.75 -0.45
C LEU A 49 -5.50 1.37 -1.50
N ASP A 50 -6.07 2.53 -1.21
CA ASP A 50 -6.91 3.24 -2.17
C ASP A 50 -6.14 3.61 -3.43
N ALA A 51 -4.89 4.06 -3.28
CA ALA A 51 -4.04 4.37 -4.42
C ALA A 51 -3.80 3.14 -5.28
N MET A 52 -3.57 1.98 -4.65
CA MET A 52 -3.38 0.73 -5.37
C MET A 52 -4.65 0.29 -6.11
N LYS A 53 -5.81 0.51 -5.51
CA LYS A 53 -7.09 0.22 -6.16
C LYS A 53 -7.27 1.07 -7.42
N LYS A 54 -6.84 2.33 -7.38
CA LYS A 54 -6.91 3.21 -8.54
C LYS A 54 -5.99 2.76 -9.66
N ILE A 55 -4.88 2.12 -9.33
CA ILE A 55 -3.95 1.59 -10.32
C ILE A 55 -4.52 0.32 -10.98
N GLY A 56 -5.40 -0.37 -10.30
CA GLY A 56 -6.05 -1.56 -10.85
C GLY A 56 -6.17 -2.75 -9.89
N PHE A 57 -5.71 -2.60 -8.66
CA PHE A 57 -5.84 -3.68 -7.68
C PHE A 57 -7.30 -3.84 -7.27
N LYS A 58 -7.77 -5.07 -7.28
CA LYS A 58 -9.12 -5.40 -6.85
C LYS A 58 -9.07 -6.21 -5.56
N VAL A 59 -9.72 -5.68 -4.53
CA VAL A 59 -9.88 -6.40 -3.28
C VAL A 59 -11.00 -7.43 -3.46
N ARG A 60 -10.70 -8.67 -3.10
CA ARG A 60 -11.67 -9.77 -3.20
C ARG A 60 -12.37 -10.01 -1.89
#